data_bd8c4ae8f255e2dd2f555300b2e4d137
#
_entry.id   bd8c4ae8f255e2dd2f555300b2e4d137
#
_cell.length_a   1.000
_cell.length_b   1.000
_cell.length_c   1.000
_cell.angle_alpha   90.00
_cell.angle_beta   90.00
_cell.angle_gamma   90.00
#
_symmetry.space_group_name_H-M   'P 1'
#
loop_
_entity.id
_entity.type
_entity.pdbx_description
1 polymer ?
#
loop_
_entity_poly.entity_id
_entity_poly.type
_entity_poly.pdbx_seq_one_letter_code
_entity_poly.pdbx_strand_id
1 'polypeptide(L)' 'VTPGTGIVLNNEMDDFVTAPGVPNAFGLVGREANAIAPRKTPLSSMTPTIVTAGDQLRLVIGAPGGSTIITTVLQVILNA' A
#
# COMPACT_ATOMS: atom_id res chain seq x y z
N VAL A 1 15.40 -8.37 -6.05
CA VAL A 1 16.58 -7.84 -5.31
C VAL A 1 17.53 -7.15 -6.29
N THR A 2 17.93 -5.95 -5.98
CA THR A 2 18.89 -5.21 -6.81
C THR A 2 20.28 -5.84 -6.68
N PRO A 3 20.93 -6.24 -7.79
CA PRO A 3 22.23 -6.90 -7.73
C PRO A 3 23.28 -6.08 -6.97
N GLY A 4 24.01 -6.73 -6.07
CA GLY A 4 25.10 -6.14 -5.29
C GLY A 4 24.68 -5.29 -4.09
N THR A 5 23.39 -5.14 -3.82
CA THR A 5 22.87 -4.30 -2.72
C THR A 5 22.14 -5.08 -1.63
N GLY A 6 21.58 -6.25 -1.94
CA GLY A 6 20.70 -6.96 -1.03
C GLY A 6 19.33 -6.30 -0.79
N ILE A 7 19.01 -5.24 -1.54
CA ILE A 7 17.78 -4.49 -1.38
C ILE A 7 16.66 -5.15 -2.17
N VAL A 8 15.54 -5.45 -1.49
CA VAL A 8 14.31 -5.89 -2.13
C VAL A 8 13.52 -4.66 -2.53
N LEU A 9 13.22 -4.55 -3.84
CA LEU A 9 12.45 -3.43 -4.35
C LEU A 9 10.97 -3.59 -4.00
N ASN A 10 10.28 -2.46 -3.84
CA ASN A 10 8.83 -2.47 -3.64
C ASN A 10 8.09 -2.75 -4.95
N ASN A 11 6.79 -3.01 -4.84
CA ASN A 11 5.91 -3.29 -5.98
C ASN A 11 4.86 -2.18 -6.18
N GLU A 12 5.15 -0.96 -5.78
CA GLU A 12 4.21 0.16 -5.89
C GLU A 12 3.75 0.42 -7.33
N MET A 13 4.56 0.06 -8.33
CA MET A 13 4.16 0.21 -9.72
C MET A 13 2.93 -0.64 -10.09
N ASP A 14 2.65 -1.71 -9.34
CA ASP A 14 1.44 -2.51 -9.53
C ASP A 14 0.16 -1.78 -9.10
N ASP A 15 0.28 -0.70 -8.34
CA ASP A 15 -0.85 0.14 -7.97
C ASP A 15 -1.31 1.06 -9.10
N PHE A 16 -0.50 1.19 -10.16
CA PHE A 16 -0.95 1.82 -11.39
C PHE A 16 -1.86 0.89 -12.18
N VAL A 17 -2.79 1.51 -12.91
CA VAL A 17 -3.58 0.80 -13.92
C VAL A 17 -2.74 0.69 -15.18
N THR A 18 -2.34 -0.53 -15.54
CA THR A 18 -1.59 -0.80 -16.78
C THR A 18 -2.54 -0.97 -17.96
N ALA A 19 -3.77 -1.48 -17.70
CA ALA A 19 -4.83 -1.63 -18.69
C ALA A 19 -6.16 -1.25 -18.03
N PRO A 20 -6.72 -0.05 -18.30
CA PRO A 20 -7.99 0.36 -17.70
C PRO A 20 -9.10 -0.66 -17.97
N GLY A 21 -9.87 -1.00 -16.93
CA GLY A 21 -10.92 -2.00 -17.00
C GLY A 21 -10.47 -3.45 -16.79
N VAL A 22 -9.17 -3.70 -16.61
CA VAL A 22 -8.61 -5.03 -16.34
C VAL A 22 -8.14 -5.11 -14.90
N PRO A 23 -8.47 -6.19 -14.14
CA PRO A 23 -7.99 -6.35 -12.76
C PRO A 23 -6.47 -6.41 -12.67
N ASN A 24 -5.90 -5.82 -11.60
CA ASN A 24 -4.48 -5.91 -11.28
C ASN A 24 -4.16 -7.21 -10.50
N ALA A 25 -2.94 -7.32 -9.93
CA ALA A 25 -2.50 -8.47 -9.15
C ALA A 25 -3.37 -8.74 -7.91
N PHE A 26 -4.09 -7.73 -7.38
CA PHE A 26 -4.98 -7.85 -6.24
C PHE A 26 -6.46 -7.96 -6.63
N GLY A 27 -6.77 -8.16 -7.91
CA GLY A 27 -8.13 -8.22 -8.41
C GLY A 27 -8.86 -6.88 -8.49
N LEU A 28 -8.15 -5.78 -8.35
CA LEU A 28 -8.73 -4.43 -8.39
C LEU A 28 -8.77 -3.90 -9.82
N VAL A 29 -9.89 -3.29 -10.19
CA VAL A 29 -10.08 -2.66 -11.49
C VAL A 29 -9.95 -1.15 -11.33
N GLY A 30 -9.10 -0.52 -12.14
CA GLY A 30 -8.88 0.92 -12.10
C GLY A 30 -9.25 1.61 -13.41
N ARG A 31 -9.15 2.94 -13.42
CA ARG A 31 -9.48 3.82 -14.54
C ARG A 31 -8.23 4.58 -15.02
N GLU A 32 -8.37 5.26 -16.17
CA GLU A 32 -7.28 6.03 -16.77
C GLU A 32 -6.64 7.07 -15.84
N ALA A 33 -7.38 7.61 -14.90
CA ALA A 33 -6.85 8.56 -13.92
C ALA A 33 -5.65 7.99 -13.15
N ASN A 34 -5.61 6.66 -12.95
CA ASN A 34 -4.50 5.97 -12.29
C ASN A 34 -3.64 5.17 -13.29
N ALA A 35 -3.72 5.46 -14.57
CA ALA A 35 -2.89 4.81 -15.58
C ALA A 35 -1.43 5.24 -15.44
N ILE A 36 -0.51 4.31 -15.76
CA ILE A 36 0.91 4.59 -15.71
C ILE A 36 1.30 5.72 -16.66
N ALA A 37 2.09 6.68 -16.19
CA ALA A 37 2.57 7.80 -16.98
C ALA A 37 3.88 8.35 -16.38
N PRO A 38 4.73 9.01 -17.18
CA PRO A 38 5.95 9.63 -16.66
C PRO A 38 5.64 10.65 -15.56
N ARG A 39 6.47 10.70 -14.52
CA ARG A 39 6.38 11.64 -13.39
C ARG A 39 5.09 11.52 -12.58
N LYS A 40 4.40 10.40 -12.67
CA LYS A 40 3.15 10.16 -11.97
C LYS A 40 3.39 9.28 -10.76
N THR A 41 2.77 9.65 -9.62
CA THR A 41 2.81 8.86 -8.40
C THR A 41 1.67 7.85 -8.42
N PRO A 42 1.93 6.57 -8.12
CA PRO A 42 0.85 5.57 -8.05
C PRO A 42 -0.08 5.82 -6.88
N LEU A 43 -1.32 5.36 -7.01
CA LEU A 43 -2.21 5.18 -5.89
C LEU A 43 -1.56 4.23 -4.89
N SER A 44 -1.69 4.47 -3.59
CA SER A 44 -1.22 3.56 -2.56
C SER A 44 -2.29 3.31 -1.52
N SER A 45 -2.41 2.04 -1.11
CA SER A 45 -3.26 1.62 0.00
C SER A 45 -2.47 1.39 1.29
N MET A 46 -1.17 1.64 1.27
CA MET A 46 -0.36 1.52 2.48
C MET A 46 -0.87 2.46 3.56
N THR A 47 -0.98 1.91 4.78
CA THR A 47 -1.52 2.64 5.92
C THR A 47 -0.63 2.39 7.14
N PRO A 48 0.67 2.71 7.07
CA PRO A 48 1.53 2.59 8.25
C PRO A 48 1.02 3.53 9.32
N THR A 49 0.86 3.03 10.54
CA THR A 49 0.22 3.78 11.61
C THR A 49 1.02 3.69 12.89
N ILE A 50 1.19 4.83 13.56
CA ILE A 50 1.81 4.93 14.88
C ILE A 50 0.78 5.52 15.82
N VAL A 51 0.47 4.80 16.90
CA VAL A 51 -0.47 5.26 17.93
C VAL A 51 0.32 5.61 19.17
N THR A 52 0.09 6.82 19.69
CA THR A 52 0.72 7.31 20.90
C THR A 52 -0.34 7.68 21.93
N ALA A 53 0.03 7.60 23.21
CA ALA A 53 -0.78 8.09 24.33
C ALA A 53 0.07 9.05 25.16
N GLY A 54 -0.22 10.35 25.07
CA GLY A 54 0.65 11.38 25.61
C GLY A 54 2.01 11.33 24.90
N ASP A 55 3.10 11.17 25.68
CA ASP A 55 4.43 11.07 25.14
C ASP A 55 4.91 9.63 24.93
N GLN A 56 4.02 8.64 25.14
CA GLN A 56 4.38 7.23 25.07
C GLN A 56 3.88 6.59 23.77
N LEU A 57 4.75 5.77 23.17
CA LEU A 57 4.39 4.93 22.03
C LEU A 57 3.53 3.77 22.51
N ARG A 58 2.36 3.59 21.87
CA ARG A 58 1.43 2.52 22.21
C ARG A 58 1.40 1.40 21.16
N LEU A 59 1.47 1.76 19.89
CA LEU A 59 1.32 0.81 18.80
C LEU A 59 2.01 1.32 17.55
N VAL A 60 2.74 0.44 16.89
CA VAL A 60 3.25 0.64 15.54
C VAL A 60 2.73 -0.51 14.70
N ILE A 61 2.02 -0.22 13.63
CA ILE A 61 1.33 -1.25 12.85
C ILE A 61 1.38 -0.96 11.35
N GLY A 62 1.47 -2.04 10.59
CA GLY A 62 1.31 -2.08 9.15
C GLY A 62 0.83 -3.46 8.75
N ALA A 63 0.35 -3.62 7.54
CA ALA A 63 -0.11 -4.90 7.02
C ALA A 63 0.10 -5.00 5.52
N PRO A 64 0.29 -6.21 4.99
CA PRO A 64 0.23 -6.47 3.55
C PRO A 64 -1.22 -6.69 3.11
N GLY A 65 -1.50 -6.65 1.81
CA GLY A 65 -2.79 -7.11 1.28
C GLY A 65 -3.56 -6.13 0.39
N GLY A 66 -2.91 -5.23 -0.31
CA GLY A 66 -3.58 -4.32 -1.25
C GLY A 66 -4.63 -3.45 -0.56
N SER A 67 -5.84 -3.34 -1.14
CA SER A 67 -6.89 -2.48 -0.58
C SER A 67 -7.41 -2.94 0.79
N THR A 68 -7.14 -4.18 1.20
CA THR A 68 -7.55 -4.68 2.52
C THR A 68 -6.63 -4.19 3.65
N ILE A 69 -5.50 -3.54 3.33
CA ILE A 69 -4.56 -3.00 4.33
C ILE A 69 -5.27 -2.02 5.26
N ILE A 70 -6.08 -1.12 4.70
CA ILE A 70 -6.76 -0.06 5.45
C ILE A 70 -7.68 -0.66 6.52
N THR A 71 -8.53 -1.61 6.13
CA THR A 71 -9.46 -2.26 7.06
C THR A 71 -8.75 -3.17 8.06
N THR A 72 -7.68 -3.84 7.65
CA THR A 72 -6.89 -4.69 8.54
C THR A 72 -6.25 -3.85 9.65
N VAL A 73 -5.62 -2.74 9.32
CA VAL A 73 -5.02 -1.84 10.31
C VAL A 73 -6.08 -1.29 11.26
N LEU A 74 -7.23 -0.87 10.71
CA LEU A 74 -8.34 -0.37 11.53
C LEU A 74 -8.83 -1.42 12.52
N GLN A 75 -9.03 -2.66 12.08
CA GLN A 75 -9.51 -3.74 12.96
C GLN A 75 -8.53 -4.07 14.07
N VAL A 76 -7.22 -4.09 13.77
CA VAL A 76 -6.21 -4.34 14.79
C VAL A 76 -6.19 -3.22 15.83
N ILE A 77 -6.32 -1.97 15.43
CA ILE A 77 -6.37 -0.83 16.35
C ILE A 77 -7.61 -0.92 17.25
N LEU A 78 -8.78 -1.27 16.69
CA LEU A 78 -10.02 -1.37 17.45
C LEU A 78 -10.01 -2.54 18.45
N ASN A 79 -9.24 -3.58 18.18
CA ASN A 79 -9.15 -4.76 19.04
C ASN A 79 -7.93 -4.75 19.99
N ALA A 80 -7.13 -3.72 19.90
CA ALA A 80 -5.96 -3.59 20.76
C ALA A 80 -6.31 -3.11 22.18
#